data_9a2d658abe4a3960133843f13dc35ca8
#
_entry.id   9a2d658abe4a3960133843f13dc35ca8
#
_cell.length_a   1.000
_cell.length_b   1.000
_cell.length_c   1.000
_cell.angle_alpha   90.00
_cell.angle_beta   90.00
_cell.angle_gamma   90.00
#
_symmetry.space_group_name_H-M   'P 1'
#
loop_
_entity.id
_entity.type
_entity.pdbx_description
1 polymer ?
#
loop_
_entity_poly.entity_id
_entity_poly.type
_entity_poly.pdbx_seq_one_letter_code
_entity_poly.pdbx_strand_id
1 'polypeptide(L)'
;MPGLRCAVGLPNVGDYGDPHLLVDLACRAERSGWHGLFIWDHLAYEPGWAVADPYVTVAAIATRTSRVRIGVLISALARRRPWKFAREMATLDALSEGRLVVGIGLGSQPQAEFAAFGEDPDPGTRHQLIDEGLDIVCGLWSGQPFSYEGSRYRVEDSLFLPTPVQQPRPPIWIGGRWPARRSFRRAARFDGMFPIFEGVGDAEMPTPEQLAAAVEYTLSHRTDRAAPFDVVLEGQSTGQDPRLVSPYQEAGLTWWIEKLGWFRGSVDATRRRIEEGPPVP
;
A
#
# COMPACT_ATOMS: atom_id res chain seq x y z
N MET A 1 4.30 5.34 -23.03
CA MET A 1 4.16 5.20 -21.59
C MET A 1 3.77 3.75 -21.31
N PRO A 2 4.23 3.10 -20.23
CA PRO A 2 3.68 1.81 -19.86
C PRO A 2 2.17 1.96 -19.66
N GLY A 3 1.39 0.93 -20.06
CA GLY A 3 -0.07 0.95 -19.91
C GLY A 3 -0.46 1.11 -18.44
N LEU A 4 -1.64 1.71 -18.18
CA LEU A 4 -2.19 1.82 -16.84
C LEU A 4 -2.41 0.43 -16.24
N ARG A 5 -1.99 0.26 -15.01
CA ARG A 5 -2.29 -0.96 -14.23
C ARG A 5 -3.47 -0.69 -13.31
N CYS A 6 -4.36 -1.68 -13.19
CA CYS A 6 -5.54 -1.59 -12.37
C CYS A 6 -5.51 -2.68 -11.30
N ALA A 7 -5.80 -2.33 -10.07
CA ALA A 7 -5.86 -3.25 -8.95
C ALA A 7 -7.14 -3.05 -8.13
N VAL A 8 -7.43 -4.02 -7.29
CA VAL A 8 -8.53 -3.97 -6.32
C VAL A 8 -7.97 -3.59 -4.96
N GLY A 9 -8.59 -2.63 -4.27
CA GLY A 9 -8.33 -2.26 -2.88
C GLY A 9 -9.48 -2.72 -1.98
N LEU A 10 -9.18 -3.48 -0.94
CA LEU A 10 -10.16 -4.05 -0.01
C LEU A 10 -9.83 -3.69 1.43
N PRO A 11 -10.83 -3.39 2.26
CA PRO A 11 -10.62 -3.29 3.70
C PRO A 11 -10.35 -4.68 4.31
N ASN A 12 -9.78 -4.69 5.52
CA ASN A 12 -9.60 -5.91 6.33
C ASN A 12 -10.53 -5.94 7.56
N VAL A 13 -11.63 -5.19 7.52
CA VAL A 13 -12.52 -4.92 8.66
C VAL A 13 -14.00 -5.14 8.33
N GLY A 14 -14.83 -5.33 9.33
CA GLY A 14 -16.27 -5.53 9.20
C GLY A 14 -16.59 -6.82 8.44
N ASP A 15 -17.44 -6.75 7.42
CA ASP A 15 -17.76 -7.91 6.55
C ASP A 15 -16.52 -8.46 5.83
N TYR A 16 -15.48 -7.67 5.68
CA TYR A 16 -14.17 -8.04 5.10
C TYR A 16 -13.16 -8.51 6.15
N GLY A 17 -13.55 -8.63 7.41
CA GLY A 17 -12.75 -9.22 8.48
C GLY A 17 -12.63 -10.76 8.40
N ASP A 18 -13.18 -11.40 7.36
CA ASP A 18 -13.00 -12.82 7.07
C ASP A 18 -11.86 -13.02 6.06
N PRO A 19 -10.73 -13.65 6.44
CA PRO A 19 -9.63 -13.90 5.53
C PRO A 19 -10.00 -14.85 4.37
N HIS A 20 -10.95 -15.75 4.55
CA HIS A 20 -11.41 -16.64 3.47
C HIS A 20 -12.14 -15.86 2.38
N LEU A 21 -12.97 -14.89 2.75
CA LEU A 21 -13.58 -13.96 1.80
C LEU A 21 -12.53 -13.19 1.00
N LEU A 22 -11.53 -12.62 1.68
CA LEU A 22 -10.48 -11.84 1.01
C LEU A 22 -9.66 -12.67 0.03
N VAL A 23 -9.37 -13.93 0.36
CA VAL A 23 -8.71 -14.88 -0.55
C VAL A 23 -9.60 -15.21 -1.76
N ASP A 24 -10.92 -15.45 -1.57
CA ASP A 24 -11.85 -15.67 -2.69
C ASP A 24 -11.91 -14.47 -3.63
N LEU A 25 -12.02 -13.25 -3.09
CA LEU A 25 -12.04 -12.01 -3.86
C LEU A 25 -10.73 -11.81 -4.65
N ALA A 26 -9.58 -12.16 -4.07
CA ALA A 26 -8.29 -12.10 -4.74
C ALA A 26 -8.20 -13.06 -5.94
N CYS A 27 -8.67 -14.30 -5.76
CA CYS A 27 -8.72 -15.27 -6.84
C CYS A 27 -9.69 -14.84 -7.96
N ARG A 28 -10.79 -14.18 -7.64
CA ARG A 28 -11.72 -13.61 -8.63
C ARG A 28 -11.05 -12.45 -9.36
N ALA A 29 -10.41 -11.54 -8.66
CA ALA A 29 -9.69 -10.41 -9.27
C ALA A 29 -8.65 -10.90 -10.28
N GLU A 30 -7.85 -11.90 -9.94
CA GLU A 30 -6.87 -12.48 -10.86
C GLU A 30 -7.53 -13.09 -12.10
N ARG A 31 -8.64 -13.82 -11.95
CA ARG A 31 -9.39 -14.40 -13.09
C ARG A 31 -10.02 -13.35 -13.98
N SER A 32 -10.43 -12.22 -13.41
CA SER A 32 -11.10 -11.12 -14.12
C SER A 32 -10.13 -10.10 -14.72
N GLY A 33 -8.82 -10.40 -14.74
CA GLY A 33 -7.82 -9.59 -15.45
C GLY A 33 -7.28 -8.38 -14.68
N TRP A 34 -7.53 -8.29 -13.38
CA TRP A 34 -6.91 -7.27 -12.55
C TRP A 34 -5.40 -7.52 -12.41
N HIS A 35 -4.62 -6.43 -12.36
CA HIS A 35 -3.16 -6.49 -12.26
C HIS A 35 -2.65 -6.61 -10.82
N GLY A 36 -3.49 -6.31 -9.83
CA GLY A 36 -3.13 -6.38 -8.42
C GLY A 36 -4.31 -6.44 -7.48
N LEU A 37 -4.03 -6.81 -6.23
CA LEU A 37 -4.97 -6.72 -5.13
C LEU A 37 -4.24 -6.28 -3.86
N PHE A 38 -4.80 -5.30 -3.17
CA PHE A 38 -4.22 -4.71 -1.97
C PHE A 38 -5.23 -4.68 -0.83
N ILE A 39 -4.75 -4.91 0.39
CA ILE A 39 -5.56 -4.94 1.60
C ILE A 39 -5.15 -3.79 2.51
N TRP A 40 -6.11 -3.20 3.23
CA TRP A 40 -5.84 -2.18 4.24
C TRP A 40 -5.14 -2.78 5.47
N ASP A 41 -4.50 -1.93 6.30
CA ASP A 41 -3.82 -2.32 7.55
C ASP A 41 -4.52 -1.67 8.75
N HIS A 42 -5.72 -2.13 9.09
CA HIS A 42 -6.37 -1.77 10.34
C HIS A 42 -6.14 -2.85 11.40
N LEU A 43 -5.83 -2.42 12.61
CA LEU A 43 -5.73 -3.25 13.81
C LEU A 43 -7.07 -3.26 14.57
N ALA A 44 -7.74 -2.13 14.56
CA ALA A 44 -9.08 -1.92 15.08
C ALA A 44 -9.76 -0.84 14.22
N TYR A 45 -11.07 -0.89 14.04
CA TYR A 45 -11.79 0.10 13.24
C TYR A 45 -13.00 0.62 13.97
N GLU A 46 -14.14 -0.02 13.85
CA GLU A 46 -15.35 0.30 14.61
C GLU A 46 -15.55 -0.70 15.76
N PRO A 47 -16.13 -0.28 16.90
CA PRO A 47 -16.41 -1.19 18.00
C PRO A 47 -17.23 -2.41 17.55
N GLY A 48 -16.73 -3.60 17.84
CA GLY A 48 -17.39 -4.86 17.52
C GLY A 48 -17.21 -5.36 16.07
N TRP A 49 -16.49 -4.65 15.23
CA TRP A 49 -16.17 -5.14 13.90
C TRP A 49 -15.05 -6.18 13.93
N ALA A 50 -15.23 -7.26 13.15
CA ALA A 50 -14.17 -8.23 12.93
C ALA A 50 -13.02 -7.59 12.14
N VAL A 51 -11.80 -8.01 12.42
CA VAL A 51 -10.59 -7.55 11.73
C VAL A 51 -9.73 -8.76 11.38
N ALA A 52 -9.37 -8.91 10.11
CA ALA A 52 -8.38 -9.90 9.69
C ALA A 52 -6.97 -9.28 9.71
N ASP A 53 -5.96 -10.05 10.15
CA ASP A 53 -4.57 -9.60 9.97
C ASP A 53 -4.22 -9.54 8.47
N PRO A 54 -3.78 -8.38 7.96
CA PRO A 54 -3.56 -8.22 6.54
C PRO A 54 -2.38 -9.03 6.01
N TYR A 55 -1.32 -9.23 6.79
CA TYR A 55 -0.12 -9.94 6.32
C TYR A 55 -0.34 -11.45 6.27
N VAL A 56 -1.04 -12.00 7.27
CA VAL A 56 -1.47 -13.41 7.24
C VAL A 56 -2.41 -13.66 6.05
N THR A 57 -3.32 -12.72 5.80
CA THR A 57 -4.24 -12.79 4.67
C THR A 57 -3.51 -12.67 3.32
N VAL A 58 -2.58 -11.72 3.17
CA VAL A 58 -1.76 -11.57 1.95
C VAL A 58 -0.88 -12.81 1.72
N ALA A 59 -0.38 -13.47 2.79
CA ALA A 59 0.34 -14.74 2.65
C ALA A 59 -0.57 -15.85 2.08
N ALA A 60 -1.80 -15.95 2.55
CA ALA A 60 -2.78 -16.90 2.00
C ALA A 60 -3.13 -16.56 0.52
N ILE A 61 -3.29 -15.27 0.18
CA ILE A 61 -3.50 -14.83 -1.20
C ILE A 61 -2.30 -15.18 -2.08
N ALA A 62 -1.06 -14.98 -1.59
CA ALA A 62 0.17 -15.29 -2.32
C ALA A 62 0.21 -16.73 -2.83
N THR A 63 -0.27 -17.68 -2.00
CA THR A 63 -0.29 -19.12 -2.33
C THR A 63 -1.46 -19.55 -3.23
N ARG A 64 -2.46 -18.68 -3.42
CA ARG A 64 -3.68 -18.97 -4.19
C ARG A 64 -3.78 -18.19 -5.50
N THR A 65 -2.83 -17.30 -5.75
CA THR A 65 -2.71 -16.49 -6.96
C THR A 65 -1.31 -16.65 -7.56
N SER A 66 -1.14 -16.29 -8.84
CA SER A 66 0.12 -16.50 -9.55
C SER A 66 0.60 -15.29 -10.38
N ARG A 67 -0.27 -14.32 -10.63
CA ARG A 67 0.03 -13.19 -11.53
C ARG A 67 -0.16 -11.81 -10.88
N VAL A 68 -1.22 -11.65 -10.10
CA VAL A 68 -1.55 -10.35 -9.51
C VAL A 68 -0.47 -9.86 -8.55
N ARG A 69 -0.12 -8.59 -8.62
CA ARG A 69 0.64 -7.92 -7.56
C ARG A 69 -0.20 -7.91 -6.28
N ILE A 70 0.46 -8.11 -5.16
CA ILE A 70 -0.20 -8.19 -3.85
C ILE A 70 0.54 -7.33 -2.83
N GLY A 71 -0.17 -6.89 -1.81
CA GLY A 71 0.44 -6.14 -0.72
C GLY A 71 -0.58 -5.53 0.22
N VAL A 72 -0.06 -4.75 1.14
CA VAL A 72 -0.85 -3.99 2.12
C VAL A 72 -0.72 -2.50 1.79
N LEU A 73 -1.85 -1.85 1.50
CA LEU A 73 -1.94 -0.41 1.25
C LEU A 73 -2.87 0.25 2.27
N ILE A 74 -2.25 0.87 3.28
CA ILE A 74 -0.83 1.06 3.55
C ILE A 74 -0.48 0.59 4.96
N SER A 75 0.67 -0.07 5.08
CA SER A 75 1.20 -0.53 6.36
C SER A 75 1.56 0.64 7.26
N ALA A 76 1.05 0.66 8.47
CA ALA A 76 1.45 1.60 9.51
C ALA A 76 2.77 1.13 10.16
N LEU A 77 3.91 1.41 9.49
CA LEU A 77 5.23 0.93 9.94
C LEU A 77 5.59 1.42 11.35
N ALA A 78 5.08 2.57 11.78
CA ALA A 78 5.37 3.15 13.08
C ALA A 78 4.92 2.27 14.27
N ARG A 79 3.93 1.37 14.10
CA ARG A 79 3.49 0.41 15.13
C ARG A 79 4.14 -0.98 14.99
N ARG A 80 5.20 -1.10 14.18
CA ARG A 80 5.87 -2.36 13.88
C ARG A 80 7.35 -2.28 14.18
N ARG A 81 7.95 -3.39 14.62
CA ARG A 81 9.41 -3.48 14.75
C ARG A 81 10.01 -3.63 13.34
N PRO A 82 10.91 -2.72 12.89
CA PRO A 82 11.41 -2.71 11.51
C PRO A 82 12.02 -4.05 11.06
N TRP A 83 12.79 -4.71 11.93
CA TRP A 83 13.40 -6.01 11.62
C TRP A 83 12.39 -7.16 11.51
N LYS A 84 11.29 -7.11 12.30
CA LYS A 84 10.20 -8.10 12.17
C LYS A 84 9.46 -7.86 10.86
N PHE A 85 9.14 -6.62 10.55
CA PHE A 85 8.52 -6.22 9.30
C PHE A 85 9.38 -6.59 8.08
N ALA A 86 10.71 -6.32 8.12
CA ALA A 86 11.63 -6.71 7.07
C ALA A 86 11.61 -8.24 6.82
N ARG A 87 11.54 -9.04 7.89
CA ARG A 87 11.46 -10.51 7.78
C ARG A 87 10.16 -10.97 7.16
N GLU A 88 9.03 -10.41 7.58
CA GLU A 88 7.71 -10.71 7.05
C GLU A 88 7.64 -10.41 5.56
N MET A 89 8.09 -9.22 5.15
CA MET A 89 8.05 -8.81 3.75
C MET A 89 8.98 -9.63 2.86
N ALA A 90 10.19 -9.98 3.32
CA ALA A 90 11.08 -10.88 2.57
C ALA A 90 10.45 -12.26 2.38
N THR A 91 9.74 -12.76 3.40
CA THR A 91 9.04 -14.06 3.33
C THR A 91 7.84 -13.98 2.37
N LEU A 92 7.05 -12.90 2.43
CA LEU A 92 5.92 -12.68 1.52
C LEU A 92 6.39 -12.51 0.07
N ASP A 93 7.52 -11.84 -0.13
CA ASP A 93 8.11 -11.68 -1.45
C ASP A 93 8.51 -13.04 -2.04
N ALA A 94 9.12 -13.91 -1.24
CA ALA A 94 9.45 -15.28 -1.65
C ALA A 94 8.18 -16.12 -1.92
N LEU A 95 7.18 -16.09 -1.02
CA LEU A 95 5.92 -16.83 -1.20
C LEU A 95 5.15 -16.38 -2.44
N SER A 96 5.24 -15.11 -2.78
CA SER A 96 4.58 -14.53 -3.96
C SER A 96 5.43 -14.62 -5.23
N GLU A 97 6.62 -15.20 -5.17
CA GLU A 97 7.55 -15.27 -6.31
C GLU A 97 7.82 -13.87 -6.92
N GLY A 98 8.07 -12.86 -6.05
CA GLY A 98 8.42 -11.52 -6.45
C GLY A 98 7.23 -10.65 -6.91
N ARG A 99 6.01 -10.93 -6.43
CA ARG A 99 4.80 -10.12 -6.73
C ARG A 99 4.46 -9.09 -5.64
N LEU A 100 5.20 -9.10 -4.53
CA LEU A 100 4.94 -8.19 -3.42
C LEU A 100 5.19 -6.73 -3.80
N VAL A 101 4.30 -5.85 -3.33
CA VAL A 101 4.50 -4.40 -3.24
C VAL A 101 4.30 -3.99 -1.78
N VAL A 102 5.21 -3.18 -1.27
CA VAL A 102 5.20 -2.75 0.13
C VAL A 102 4.66 -1.32 0.21
N GLY A 103 3.43 -1.16 0.68
CA GLY A 103 2.87 0.16 0.96
C GLY A 103 3.21 0.62 2.38
N ILE A 104 3.70 1.84 2.55
CA ILE A 104 4.07 2.40 3.86
C ILE A 104 3.40 3.75 4.07
N GLY A 105 2.79 3.93 5.23
CA GLY A 105 2.18 5.20 5.63
C GLY A 105 2.15 5.40 7.13
N LEU A 106 1.57 6.53 7.53
CA LEU A 106 1.52 6.94 8.94
C LEU A 106 0.53 6.12 9.77
N GLY A 107 -0.41 5.46 9.11
CA GLY A 107 -1.58 4.87 9.75
C GLY A 107 -2.68 5.91 9.99
N SER A 108 -3.91 5.45 10.03
CA SER A 108 -5.09 6.23 10.41
C SER A 108 -5.46 5.93 11.87
N GLN A 109 -6.50 6.57 12.38
CA GLN A 109 -7.08 6.33 13.70
C GLN A 109 -6.05 6.27 14.86
N PRO A 110 -5.24 7.32 15.08
CA PRO A 110 -4.12 7.30 16.03
C PRO A 110 -4.55 6.98 17.47
N GLN A 111 -5.78 7.30 17.86
CA GLN A 111 -6.28 7.00 19.21
C GLN A 111 -6.63 5.50 19.35
N ALA A 112 -7.32 4.93 18.36
CA ALA A 112 -7.77 3.54 18.41
C ALA A 112 -6.65 2.53 18.11
N GLU A 113 -5.70 2.89 17.24
CA GLU A 113 -4.69 1.95 16.73
C GLU A 113 -3.27 2.17 17.28
N PHE A 114 -3.05 3.24 18.06
CA PHE A 114 -1.77 3.53 18.73
C PHE A 114 -1.97 3.78 20.22
N ALA A 115 -2.65 4.86 20.61
CA ALA A 115 -2.78 5.23 22.01
C ALA A 115 -3.50 4.16 22.85
N ALA A 116 -4.51 3.49 22.30
CA ALA A 116 -5.22 2.40 22.99
C ALA A 116 -4.33 1.19 23.31
N PHE A 117 -3.20 1.04 22.62
CA PHE A 117 -2.20 -0.02 22.85
C PHE A 117 -0.92 0.50 23.53
N GLY A 118 -0.95 1.72 24.06
CA GLY A 118 0.20 2.32 24.77
C GLY A 118 1.30 2.85 23.85
N GLU A 119 1.02 2.97 22.55
CA GLU A 119 1.95 3.53 21.57
C GLU A 119 1.70 5.02 21.38
N ASP A 120 2.74 5.76 20.95
CA ASP A 120 2.68 7.20 20.79
C ASP A 120 1.84 7.60 19.55
N PRO A 121 0.69 8.29 19.72
CA PRO A 121 -0.16 8.72 18.63
C PRO A 121 0.36 9.99 17.93
N ASP A 122 1.41 10.65 18.45
CA ASP A 122 1.94 11.88 17.87
C ASP A 122 2.44 11.68 16.44
N PRO A 123 1.96 12.49 15.48
CA PRO A 123 2.37 12.34 14.09
C PRO A 123 3.88 12.60 13.87
N GLY A 124 4.50 13.48 14.66
CA GLY A 124 5.93 13.77 14.57
C GLY A 124 6.78 12.54 14.95
N THR A 125 6.42 11.89 16.07
CA THR A 125 7.03 10.63 16.52
C THR A 125 6.84 9.52 15.49
N ARG A 126 5.61 9.32 15.01
CA ARG A 126 5.32 8.28 14.00
C ARG A 126 6.09 8.52 12.70
N HIS A 127 6.26 9.76 12.29
CA HIS A 127 7.09 10.09 11.13
C HIS A 127 8.57 9.72 11.33
N GLN A 128 9.13 9.95 12.54
CA GLN A 128 10.51 9.54 12.86
C GLN A 128 10.67 8.03 12.84
N LEU A 129 9.73 7.30 13.47
CA LEU A 129 9.71 5.84 13.45
C LEU A 129 9.66 5.26 12.03
N ILE A 130 8.92 5.90 11.11
CA ILE A 130 8.86 5.48 9.71
C ILE A 130 10.19 5.77 8.99
N ASP A 131 10.78 6.96 9.18
CA ASP A 131 12.01 7.33 8.51
C ASP A 131 13.15 6.37 8.90
N GLU A 132 13.38 6.15 10.20
CA GLU A 132 14.37 5.20 10.69
C GLU A 132 14.00 3.74 10.34
N GLY A 133 12.72 3.39 10.43
CA GLY A 133 12.22 2.06 10.10
C GLY A 133 12.48 1.68 8.65
N LEU A 134 12.27 2.61 7.70
CA LEU A 134 12.56 2.40 6.29
C LEU A 134 14.05 2.23 6.01
N ASP A 135 14.90 3.04 6.66
CA ASP A 135 16.37 2.91 6.52
C ASP A 135 16.83 1.52 7.03
N ILE A 136 16.27 1.06 8.17
CA ILE A 136 16.58 -0.28 8.71
C ILE A 136 16.06 -1.39 7.80
N VAL A 137 14.82 -1.31 7.33
CA VAL A 137 14.24 -2.33 6.44
C VAL A 137 15.07 -2.49 5.17
N CYS A 138 15.42 -1.36 4.52
CA CYS A 138 16.24 -1.38 3.31
C CYS A 138 17.67 -1.90 3.58
N GLY A 139 18.28 -1.50 4.71
CA GLY A 139 19.59 -1.97 5.10
C GLY A 139 19.62 -3.49 5.35
N LEU A 140 18.63 -4.02 6.07
CA LEU A 140 18.52 -5.46 6.33
C LEU A 140 18.27 -6.27 5.04
N TRP A 141 17.57 -5.72 4.05
CA TRP A 141 17.33 -6.40 2.77
C TRP A 141 18.55 -6.42 1.83
N SER A 142 19.60 -5.67 2.15
CA SER A 142 20.83 -5.64 1.35
C SER A 142 21.57 -6.98 1.28
N GLY A 143 21.35 -7.88 2.25
CA GLY A 143 22.09 -9.14 2.40
C GLY A 143 23.53 -8.95 2.84
N GLN A 144 23.92 -7.76 3.28
CA GLN A 144 25.24 -7.43 3.83
C GLN A 144 25.13 -7.25 5.36
N PRO A 145 26.24 -7.40 6.11
CA PRO A 145 26.27 -7.00 7.51
C PRO A 145 25.80 -5.54 7.64
N PHE A 146 24.83 -5.30 8.53
CA PHE A 146 24.17 -4.02 8.67
C PHE A 146 24.12 -3.60 10.14
N SER A 147 24.50 -2.36 10.38
CA SER A 147 24.36 -1.68 11.67
C SER A 147 23.62 -0.35 11.46
N TYR A 148 22.84 0.06 12.43
CA TYR A 148 22.10 1.32 12.42
C TYR A 148 22.07 1.92 13.83
N GLU A 149 22.30 3.20 13.93
CA GLU A 149 22.17 3.95 15.18
C GLU A 149 21.34 5.22 14.91
N GLY A 150 20.11 5.20 15.39
CA GLY A 150 19.14 6.28 15.27
C GLY A 150 18.66 6.79 16.61
N SER A 151 17.70 7.68 16.60
CA SER A 151 17.08 8.24 17.81
C SER A 151 16.03 7.29 18.43
N ARG A 152 15.47 6.40 17.63
CA ARG A 152 14.38 5.48 18.00
C ARG A 152 14.80 4.02 17.97
N TYR A 153 15.71 3.67 17.08
CA TYR A 153 16.14 2.30 16.85
C TYR A 153 17.66 2.17 16.84
N ARG A 154 18.12 0.97 17.25
CA ARG A 154 19.50 0.54 17.12
C ARG A 154 19.53 -0.89 16.59
N VAL A 155 20.43 -1.16 15.65
CA VAL A 155 20.72 -2.49 15.11
C VAL A 155 22.23 -2.68 15.14
N GLU A 156 22.70 -3.80 15.68
CA GLU A 156 24.13 -4.13 15.78
C GLU A 156 24.44 -5.32 14.90
N ASP A 157 25.40 -5.16 13.99
CA ASP A 157 26.07 -6.18 13.15
C ASP A 157 25.16 -7.38 12.78
N SER A 158 24.07 -7.09 12.11
CA SER A 158 23.06 -8.08 11.75
C SER A 158 23.17 -8.47 10.28
N LEU A 159 23.38 -9.76 10.01
CA LEU A 159 23.23 -10.33 8.68
C LEU A 159 21.84 -10.93 8.50
N PHE A 160 21.08 -10.40 7.52
CA PHE A 160 19.67 -10.71 7.37
C PHE A 160 19.39 -11.53 6.11
N LEU A 161 19.32 -12.85 6.27
CA LEU A 161 19.09 -13.80 5.17
C LEU A 161 17.83 -14.64 5.42
N PRO A 162 17.12 -15.10 4.36
CA PRO A 162 17.31 -14.70 2.97
C PRO A 162 16.91 -13.26 2.71
N THR A 163 17.49 -12.68 1.68
CA THR A 163 17.04 -11.39 1.11
C THR A 163 15.72 -11.58 0.36
N PRO A 164 14.96 -10.51 0.06
CA PRO A 164 13.87 -10.59 -0.89
C PRO A 164 14.29 -11.15 -2.26
N VAL A 165 13.36 -11.77 -2.97
CA VAL A 165 13.60 -12.27 -4.34
C VAL A 165 13.69 -11.12 -5.34
N GLN A 166 12.88 -10.07 -5.14
CA GLN A 166 12.96 -8.87 -5.98
C GLN A 166 14.23 -8.08 -5.65
N GLN A 167 14.96 -7.67 -6.70
CA GLN A 167 16.20 -6.94 -6.55
C GLN A 167 16.08 -5.51 -7.10
N PRO A 168 16.63 -4.50 -6.41
CA PRO A 168 17.38 -4.58 -5.15
C PRO A 168 16.47 -4.86 -3.93
N ARG A 169 15.15 -4.76 -4.06
CA ARG A 169 14.12 -5.01 -3.04
C ARG A 169 12.71 -4.96 -3.66
N PRO A 170 11.66 -5.41 -2.95
CA PRO A 170 10.29 -5.15 -3.34
C PRO A 170 10.03 -3.65 -3.50
N PRO A 171 9.21 -3.23 -4.49
CA PRO A 171 8.82 -1.82 -4.64
C PRO A 171 8.16 -1.29 -3.37
N ILE A 172 8.54 -0.10 -2.94
CA ILE A 172 7.97 0.60 -1.79
C ILE A 172 7.16 1.80 -2.28
N TRP A 173 5.86 1.81 -1.98
CA TRP A 173 4.97 2.94 -2.22
C TRP A 173 4.68 3.68 -0.92
N ILE A 174 4.85 4.98 -0.92
CA ILE A 174 4.66 5.81 0.27
C ILE A 174 3.32 6.52 0.21
N GLY A 175 2.47 6.23 1.20
CA GLY A 175 1.21 6.91 1.40
C GLY A 175 1.34 8.22 2.15
N GLY A 176 0.50 9.20 1.78
CA GLY A 176 0.47 10.48 2.47
C GLY A 176 -0.75 11.32 2.14
N ARG A 177 -1.13 12.22 3.07
CA ARG A 177 -2.21 13.18 2.85
C ARG A 177 -1.66 14.42 2.16
N TRP A 178 -2.20 14.73 0.98
CA TRP A 178 -1.93 15.98 0.28
C TRP A 178 -2.85 17.09 0.82
N PRO A 179 -2.32 18.31 1.11
CA PRO A 179 -1.04 18.86 0.72
C PRO A 179 0.10 18.75 1.74
N ALA A 180 0.05 17.86 2.74
CA ALA A 180 1.11 17.68 3.73
C ALA A 180 2.38 17.10 3.08
N ARG A 181 3.45 17.92 2.96
CA ARG A 181 4.63 17.69 2.12
C ARG A 181 5.59 16.57 2.57
N ARG A 182 5.61 16.22 3.87
CA ARG A 182 6.64 15.32 4.43
C ARG A 182 6.60 13.93 3.80
N SER A 183 5.42 13.33 3.65
CA SER A 183 5.26 12.02 3.03
C SER A 183 5.68 12.01 1.56
N PHE A 184 5.41 13.10 0.82
CA PHE A 184 5.75 13.18 -0.60
C PHE A 184 7.24 13.38 -0.83
N ARG A 185 7.96 14.12 0.05
CA ARG A 185 9.43 14.15 0.05
C ARG A 185 10.03 12.79 0.38
N ARG A 186 9.39 12.00 1.28
CA ARG A 186 9.77 10.62 1.51
C ARG A 186 9.53 9.76 0.28
N ALA A 187 8.36 9.86 -0.36
CA ALA A 187 8.02 9.10 -1.57
C ALA A 187 9.03 9.32 -2.70
N ALA A 188 9.57 10.54 -2.82
CA ALA A 188 10.61 10.86 -3.80
C ALA A 188 11.88 10.00 -3.69
N ARG A 189 12.15 9.39 -2.52
CA ARG A 189 13.30 8.48 -2.27
C ARG A 189 12.99 7.02 -2.64
N PHE A 190 11.74 6.67 -2.93
CA PHE A 190 11.27 5.31 -3.13
C PHE A 190 10.62 5.11 -4.51
N ASP A 191 9.81 4.06 -4.67
CA ASP A 191 9.39 3.57 -5.98
C ASP A 191 8.01 4.06 -6.39
N GLY A 192 7.27 4.70 -5.48
CA GLY A 192 5.97 5.26 -5.80
C GLY A 192 5.33 6.05 -4.68
N MET A 193 4.25 6.74 -5.04
CA MET A 193 3.43 7.52 -4.13
C MET A 193 1.97 7.06 -4.16
N PHE A 194 1.31 7.12 -3.00
CA PHE A 194 -0.11 6.84 -2.84
C PHE A 194 -0.76 8.02 -2.10
N PRO A 195 -1.21 9.06 -2.83
CA PRO A 195 -1.80 10.25 -2.24
C PRO A 195 -3.24 10.01 -1.78
N ILE A 196 -3.55 10.49 -0.59
CA ILE A 196 -4.91 10.72 -0.08
C ILE A 196 -5.09 12.23 -0.04
N PHE A 197 -6.20 12.73 -0.53
CA PHE A 197 -6.43 14.17 -0.67
C PHE A 197 -7.28 14.69 0.49
N GLU A 198 -6.79 15.71 1.18
CA GLU A 198 -7.52 16.37 2.26
C GLU A 198 -8.76 17.07 1.71
N GLY A 199 -9.91 16.94 2.39
CA GLY A 199 -11.17 17.50 1.96
C GLY A 199 -11.90 16.72 0.87
N VAL A 200 -11.34 15.61 0.41
CA VAL A 200 -12.03 14.69 -0.51
C VAL A 200 -12.62 13.55 0.31
N GLY A 201 -13.93 13.39 0.25
CA GLY A 201 -14.69 12.35 0.96
C GLY A 201 -14.47 10.95 0.36
N ASP A 202 -14.86 9.92 1.11
CA ASP A 202 -14.67 8.52 0.69
C ASP A 202 -15.40 8.14 -0.61
N ALA A 203 -16.47 8.86 -0.94
CA ALA A 203 -17.25 8.67 -2.17
C ALA A 203 -16.86 9.64 -3.30
N GLU A 204 -15.87 10.48 -3.08
CA GLU A 204 -15.44 11.52 -4.01
C GLU A 204 -14.08 11.18 -4.62
N MET A 205 -13.80 11.81 -5.75
CA MET A 205 -12.50 11.71 -6.42
C MET A 205 -11.77 13.06 -6.32
N PRO A 206 -10.44 13.08 -6.09
CA PRO A 206 -9.69 14.30 -6.30
C PRO A 206 -9.75 14.71 -7.76
N THR A 207 -9.51 15.98 -8.06
CA THR A 207 -9.42 16.37 -9.47
C THR A 207 -8.09 15.91 -10.09
N PRO A 208 -8.01 15.73 -11.42
CA PRO A 208 -6.75 15.41 -12.11
C PRO A 208 -5.65 16.46 -11.81
N GLU A 209 -6.01 17.74 -11.67
CA GLU A 209 -5.08 18.83 -11.35
C GLU A 209 -4.51 18.68 -9.92
N GLN A 210 -5.32 18.22 -8.97
CA GLN A 210 -4.84 17.93 -7.61
C GLN A 210 -3.81 16.78 -7.65
N LEU A 211 -4.07 15.73 -8.44
CA LEU A 211 -3.12 14.64 -8.64
C LEU A 211 -1.84 15.16 -9.31
N ALA A 212 -1.97 15.91 -10.41
CA ALA A 212 -0.83 16.48 -11.13
C ALA A 212 0.07 17.33 -10.22
N ALA A 213 -0.52 18.18 -9.35
CA ALA A 213 0.23 18.99 -8.40
C ALA A 213 1.01 18.14 -7.37
N ALA A 214 0.42 17.04 -6.88
CA ALA A 214 1.09 16.12 -5.98
C ALA A 214 2.24 15.36 -6.69
N VAL A 215 2.02 14.95 -7.94
CA VAL A 215 3.03 14.29 -8.79
C VAL A 215 4.19 15.23 -9.07
N GLU A 216 3.92 16.43 -9.56
CA GLU A 216 4.95 17.44 -9.85
C GLU A 216 5.82 17.73 -8.62
N TYR A 217 5.17 17.98 -7.47
CA TYR A 217 5.89 18.19 -6.22
C TYR A 217 6.78 17.00 -5.87
N THR A 218 6.27 15.78 -5.95
CA THR A 218 7.05 14.59 -5.58
C THR A 218 8.23 14.40 -6.53
N LEU A 219 7.99 14.48 -7.84
CA LEU A 219 9.02 14.30 -8.85
C LEU A 219 10.11 15.41 -8.81
N SER A 220 9.74 16.63 -8.40
CA SER A 220 10.73 17.72 -8.23
C SER A 220 11.77 17.43 -7.14
N HIS A 221 11.45 16.53 -6.19
CA HIS A 221 12.33 16.13 -5.09
C HIS A 221 13.09 14.82 -5.35
N ARG A 222 12.87 14.15 -6.51
CA ARG A 222 13.59 12.93 -6.86
C ARG A 222 15.00 13.24 -7.35
N THR A 223 15.99 12.52 -6.83
CA THR A 223 17.38 12.59 -7.29
C THR A 223 17.57 11.84 -8.60
N ASP A 224 16.98 10.65 -8.73
CA ASP A 224 16.96 9.86 -9.98
C ASP A 224 15.58 9.96 -10.62
N ARG A 225 15.48 10.82 -11.61
CA ARG A 225 14.23 11.02 -12.38
C ARG A 225 14.03 10.00 -13.49
N ALA A 226 15.05 9.24 -13.83
CA ALA A 226 14.98 8.21 -14.86
C ALA A 226 14.47 6.86 -14.31
N ALA A 227 14.65 6.62 -13.00
CA ALA A 227 14.14 5.43 -12.35
C ALA A 227 12.60 5.37 -12.42
N PRO A 228 12.01 4.18 -12.66
CA PRO A 228 10.57 3.99 -12.65
C PRO A 228 9.94 4.54 -11.36
N PHE A 229 8.76 5.13 -11.49
CA PHE A 229 8.03 5.66 -10.34
C PHE A 229 6.53 5.44 -10.52
N ASP A 230 5.92 4.76 -9.56
CA ASP A 230 4.49 4.51 -9.59
C ASP A 230 3.71 5.66 -8.94
N VAL A 231 2.68 6.13 -9.64
CA VAL A 231 1.68 7.06 -9.11
C VAL A 231 0.39 6.27 -8.94
N VAL A 232 -0.02 6.11 -7.70
CA VAL A 232 -1.14 5.24 -7.31
C VAL A 232 -2.30 6.09 -6.83
N LEU A 233 -3.51 5.83 -7.30
CA LEU A 233 -4.71 6.53 -6.87
C LEU A 233 -5.84 5.54 -6.60
N GLU A 234 -6.48 5.67 -5.43
CA GLU A 234 -7.77 5.02 -5.17
C GLU A 234 -8.89 5.77 -5.88
N GLY A 235 -9.75 5.02 -6.54
CA GLY A 235 -10.91 5.55 -7.21
C GLY A 235 -12.08 4.59 -7.25
N GLN A 236 -13.18 5.05 -7.81
CA GLN A 236 -14.41 4.30 -7.92
C GLN A 236 -14.92 4.36 -9.36
N SER A 237 -14.99 3.21 -10.03
CA SER A 237 -15.54 3.11 -11.37
C SER A 237 -16.77 2.20 -11.40
N THR A 238 -17.52 2.24 -12.49
CA THR A 238 -18.72 1.42 -12.74
C THR A 238 -18.51 0.55 -13.98
N GLY A 239 -17.67 -0.50 -13.84
CA GLY A 239 -17.30 -1.35 -14.96
C GLY A 239 -16.19 -0.73 -15.84
N GLN A 240 -16.19 -1.07 -17.13
CA GLN A 240 -15.21 -0.51 -18.08
C GLN A 240 -15.57 0.94 -18.43
N ASP A 241 -14.81 1.87 -17.90
CA ASP A 241 -14.96 3.29 -18.17
C ASP A 241 -13.61 3.99 -18.33
N PRO A 242 -13.00 3.89 -19.52
CA PRO A 242 -11.72 4.55 -19.78
C PRO A 242 -11.81 6.08 -19.72
N ARG A 243 -13.00 6.68 -19.94
CA ARG A 243 -13.16 8.14 -19.91
C ARG A 243 -13.00 8.70 -18.49
N LEU A 244 -13.38 7.92 -17.48
CA LEU A 244 -13.17 8.29 -16.07
C LEU A 244 -11.68 8.35 -15.74
N VAL A 245 -10.88 7.42 -16.27
CA VAL A 245 -9.50 7.22 -15.87
C VAL A 245 -8.49 8.02 -16.71
N SER A 246 -8.81 8.29 -17.97
CA SER A 246 -7.90 8.99 -18.91
C SER A 246 -7.37 10.34 -18.39
N PRO A 247 -8.17 11.24 -17.76
CA PRO A 247 -7.64 12.50 -17.23
C PRO A 247 -6.58 12.32 -16.15
N TYR A 248 -6.72 11.26 -15.33
CA TYR A 248 -5.74 10.94 -14.31
C TYR A 248 -4.46 10.34 -14.89
N GLN A 249 -4.56 9.57 -15.99
CA GLN A 249 -3.37 9.10 -16.73
C GLN A 249 -2.58 10.28 -17.31
N GLU A 250 -3.26 11.28 -17.86
CA GLU A 250 -2.63 12.53 -18.32
C GLU A 250 -1.96 13.29 -17.15
N ALA A 251 -2.52 13.20 -15.95
CA ALA A 251 -1.95 13.74 -14.71
C ALA A 251 -0.81 12.88 -14.14
N GLY A 252 -0.43 11.78 -14.80
CA GLY A 252 0.69 10.92 -14.42
C GLY A 252 0.35 9.64 -13.68
N LEU A 253 -0.93 9.26 -13.57
CA LEU A 253 -1.36 8.01 -12.94
C LEU A 253 -0.77 6.78 -13.63
N THR A 254 -0.23 5.83 -12.85
CA THR A 254 0.28 4.53 -13.34
C THR A 254 -0.48 3.34 -12.77
N TRP A 255 -1.12 3.51 -11.60
CA TRP A 255 -1.93 2.51 -10.96
C TRP A 255 -3.28 3.07 -10.50
N TRP A 256 -4.36 2.51 -11.03
CA TRP A 256 -5.71 2.70 -10.53
C TRP A 256 -6.03 1.62 -9.49
N ILE A 257 -6.41 2.01 -8.28
CA ILE A 257 -6.89 1.09 -7.25
C ILE A 257 -8.40 1.24 -7.14
N GLU A 258 -9.14 0.26 -7.60
CA GLU A 258 -10.60 0.22 -7.43
C GLU A 258 -10.92 0.06 -5.95
N LYS A 259 -11.36 1.13 -5.31
CA LYS A 259 -11.69 1.17 -3.89
C LYS A 259 -13.01 0.48 -3.65
N LEU A 260 -12.99 -0.69 -3.02
CA LEU A 260 -14.16 -1.50 -2.69
C LEU A 260 -14.30 -1.67 -1.18
N GLY A 261 -15.54 -1.87 -0.71
CA GLY A 261 -15.83 -2.02 0.70
C GLY A 261 -17.32 -1.78 0.99
N TRP A 262 -17.68 -1.81 2.27
CA TRP A 262 -19.07 -1.62 2.74
C TRP A 262 -19.70 -0.30 2.26
N PHE A 263 -18.90 0.75 2.04
CA PHE A 263 -19.32 2.06 1.55
C PHE A 263 -19.79 2.04 0.07
N ARG A 264 -19.60 0.92 -0.63
CA ARG A 264 -20.08 0.70 -2.01
C ARG A 264 -21.17 -0.38 -2.11
N GLY A 265 -21.68 -0.85 -0.99
CA GLY A 265 -22.74 -1.84 -0.94
C GLY A 265 -22.30 -3.17 -0.32
N SER A 266 -23.03 -4.23 -0.63
CA SER A 266 -22.79 -5.55 -0.04
C SER A 266 -21.54 -6.23 -0.61
N VAL A 267 -21.08 -7.28 0.08
CA VAL A 267 -20.01 -8.17 -0.42
C VAL A 267 -20.34 -8.73 -1.82
N ASP A 268 -21.61 -9.02 -2.10
CA ASP A 268 -22.03 -9.48 -3.43
C ASP A 268 -21.91 -8.38 -4.50
N ALA A 269 -22.14 -7.13 -4.15
CA ALA A 269 -21.87 -6.02 -5.05
C ALA A 269 -20.37 -5.91 -5.35
N THR A 270 -19.51 -6.09 -4.34
CA THR A 270 -18.05 -6.16 -4.50
C THR A 270 -17.63 -7.31 -5.42
N ARG A 271 -18.21 -8.52 -5.24
CA ARG A 271 -17.93 -9.67 -6.13
C ARG A 271 -18.26 -9.35 -7.58
N ARG A 272 -19.46 -8.82 -7.84
CA ARG A 272 -19.87 -8.41 -9.21
C ARG A 272 -18.92 -7.38 -9.80
N ARG A 273 -18.59 -6.33 -9.03
CA ARG A 273 -17.67 -5.28 -9.54
C ARG A 273 -16.30 -5.85 -9.90
N ILE A 274 -15.76 -6.76 -9.11
CA ILE A 274 -14.49 -7.44 -9.42
C ILE A 274 -14.62 -8.27 -10.72
N GLU A 275 -15.71 -9.00 -10.89
CA GLU A 275 -15.97 -9.87 -12.04
C GLU A 275 -16.20 -9.10 -13.34
N GLU A 276 -16.65 -7.85 -13.29
CA GLU A 276 -16.70 -6.94 -14.43
C GLU A 276 -15.32 -6.59 -15.02
N GLY A 277 -14.25 -6.83 -14.26
CA GLY A 277 -12.88 -6.52 -14.67
C GLY A 277 -12.47 -5.07 -14.46
N PRO A 278 -11.24 -4.73 -14.84
CA PRO A 278 -10.67 -3.39 -14.68
C PRO A 278 -11.39 -2.34 -15.55
N PRO A 279 -11.36 -1.04 -15.15
CA PRO A 279 -12.01 0.05 -15.89
C PRO A 279 -11.39 0.31 -17.27
N VAL A 280 -10.16 -0.14 -17.48
CA VAL A 280 -9.46 -0.13 -18.77
C VAL A 280 -8.89 -1.52 -19.04
N PRO A 281 -8.93 -1.99 -20.30
CA PRO A 281 -8.46 -3.33 -20.64
C PRO A 281 -6.93 -3.47 -20.56
#